data_339e5890de716a428471c47c3eef4d45
#
_entry.id   339e5890de716a428471c47c3eef4d45
#
_cell.length_a   1.000
_cell.length_b   1.000
_cell.length_c   1.000
_cell.angle_alpha   90.00
_cell.angle_beta   90.00
_cell.angle_gamma   90.00
#
_symmetry.space_group_name_H-M   'P 1'
#
loop_
_entity.id
_entity.type
_entity.pdbx_description
1 polymer ?
#
loop_
_entity_poly.entity_id
_entity_poly.type
_entity_poly.pdbx_seq_one_letter_code
_entity_poly.pdbx_strand_id
1 'polypeptide(L)'
;TYPSFTDPYYYYRIPEGIFERTILPYFDISLPEFRQRTLYDSRNKSYPWQSSYGDHLPEYSSLVPEVRSCRQNQDGTITLSVDVMCADLRIDRLFSHEVTIGFSEENREQFQYLANKITYLSEGFTLPEAEPRLLPQKIAQHKTKTH
;
A
#
# COMPACT_ATOMS: atom_id res chain seq x y z
N THR A 1 -8.95 -18.43 11.31
CA THR A 1 -7.87 -19.39 11.05
C THR A 1 -7.10 -18.92 9.83
N TYR A 2 -5.92 -18.46 10.03
CA TYR A 2 -5.03 -18.10 8.93
C TYR A 2 -4.62 -19.37 8.18
N PRO A 3 -4.63 -19.35 6.84
CA PRO A 3 -4.24 -20.52 6.07
C PRO A 3 -2.78 -20.89 6.38
N SER A 4 -2.56 -22.19 6.47
CA SER A 4 -1.24 -22.77 6.68
C SER A 4 -0.28 -22.38 5.53
N PHE A 5 0.96 -22.19 5.87
CA PHE A 5 2.04 -22.02 4.91
C PHE A 5 2.08 -23.19 3.92
N THR A 6 1.92 -22.89 2.65
CA THR A 6 2.03 -23.88 1.59
C THR A 6 3.01 -23.49 0.50
N ASP A 7 3.64 -22.32 0.64
CA ASP A 7 4.56 -21.78 -0.35
C ASP A 7 5.98 -21.72 0.21
N PRO A 8 7.01 -22.23 -0.50
CA PRO A 8 8.40 -22.15 -0.08
C PRO A 8 8.95 -20.71 0.06
N TYR A 9 8.19 -19.73 -0.41
CA TYR A 9 8.51 -18.30 -0.28
C TYR A 9 7.85 -17.61 0.91
N TYR A 10 7.24 -18.35 1.83
CA TYR A 10 6.59 -17.80 3.02
C TYR A 10 5.43 -16.84 2.74
N TYR A 11 4.63 -17.12 1.73
CA TYR A 11 3.43 -16.35 1.44
C TYR A 11 2.24 -16.88 2.24
N TYR A 12 1.57 -15.96 2.93
CA TYR A 12 0.22 -16.22 3.40
C TYR A 12 -0.77 -16.05 2.26
N ARG A 13 -1.83 -16.80 2.28
CA ARG A 13 -2.97 -16.61 1.37
C ARG A 13 -4.12 -16.02 2.15
N ILE A 14 -4.53 -14.82 1.78
CA ILE A 14 -5.67 -14.15 2.39
C ILE A 14 -6.88 -14.39 1.50
N PRO A 15 -7.98 -14.94 2.03
CA PRO A 15 -9.21 -15.13 1.27
C PRO A 15 -9.73 -13.82 0.67
N GLU A 16 -10.23 -13.88 -0.56
CA GLU A 16 -10.69 -12.69 -1.30
C GLU A 16 -11.68 -11.85 -0.50
N GLY A 17 -12.68 -12.47 0.11
CA GLY A 17 -13.70 -11.76 0.85
C GLY A 17 -13.18 -10.97 2.06
N ILE A 18 -12.10 -11.44 2.69
CA ILE A 18 -11.46 -10.73 3.81
C ILE A 18 -10.62 -9.58 3.27
N PHE A 19 -9.75 -9.85 2.30
CA PHE A 19 -8.82 -8.86 1.77
C PHE A 19 -9.56 -7.70 1.09
N GLU A 20 -10.49 -8.01 0.20
CA GLU A 20 -11.25 -7.02 -0.54
C GLU A 20 -12.10 -6.15 0.37
N ARG A 21 -12.81 -6.75 1.31
CA ARG A 21 -13.63 -6.01 2.30
C ARG A 21 -12.81 -5.08 3.18
N THR A 22 -11.56 -5.44 3.45
CA THR A 22 -10.66 -4.62 4.29
C THR A 22 -10.05 -3.47 3.51
N ILE A 23 -9.71 -3.68 2.24
CA ILE A 23 -8.91 -2.72 1.45
C ILE A 23 -9.78 -1.81 0.57
N LEU A 24 -10.78 -2.37 -0.13
CA LEU A 24 -11.56 -1.62 -1.11
C LEU A 24 -12.24 -0.36 -0.58
N PRO A 25 -12.75 -0.30 0.67
CA PRO A 25 -13.37 0.93 1.16
C PRO A 25 -12.46 2.15 1.15
N TYR A 26 -11.14 1.95 1.17
CA TYR A 26 -10.15 3.03 1.19
C TYR A 26 -9.72 3.51 -0.19
N PHE A 27 -10.22 2.91 -1.27
CA PHE A 27 -9.82 3.24 -2.64
C PHE A 27 -11.04 3.42 -3.54
N ASP A 28 -11.00 4.42 -4.39
CA ASP A 28 -12.00 4.61 -5.45
C ASP A 28 -11.59 3.76 -6.67
N ILE A 29 -11.84 2.48 -6.57
CA ILE A 29 -11.48 1.50 -7.60
C ILE A 29 -12.53 0.40 -7.66
N SER A 30 -12.88 -0.02 -8.87
CA SER A 30 -13.79 -1.15 -9.05
C SER A 30 -13.12 -2.49 -8.70
N LEU A 31 -13.90 -3.46 -8.26
CA LEU A 31 -13.38 -4.78 -7.92
C LEU A 31 -12.65 -5.47 -9.08
N PRO A 32 -13.15 -5.46 -10.34
CA PRO A 32 -12.41 -6.03 -11.46
C PRO A 32 -11.06 -5.36 -11.69
N GLU A 33 -11.00 -4.04 -11.60
CA GLU A 33 -9.76 -3.29 -11.76
C GLU A 33 -8.78 -3.57 -10.61
N PHE A 34 -9.27 -3.64 -9.38
CA PHE A 34 -8.47 -4.00 -8.21
C PHE A 34 -7.83 -5.39 -8.38
N ARG A 35 -8.61 -6.39 -8.79
CA ARG A 35 -8.11 -7.75 -9.05
C ARG A 35 -7.10 -7.78 -10.19
N GLN A 36 -7.27 -6.93 -11.18
CA GLN A 36 -6.34 -6.82 -12.31
C GLN A 36 -4.99 -6.19 -11.90
N ARG A 37 -5.03 -5.23 -10.99
CA ARG A 37 -3.84 -4.49 -10.52
C ARG A 37 -3.09 -5.17 -9.37
N THR A 38 -3.68 -6.20 -8.77
CA THR A 38 -3.11 -6.92 -7.64
C THR A 38 -2.74 -8.36 -8.00
N LEU A 39 -2.06 -9.04 -7.09
CA LEU A 39 -1.69 -10.46 -7.27
C LEU A 39 -2.87 -11.39 -6.93
N TYR A 40 -4.03 -11.13 -7.51
CA TYR A 40 -5.21 -11.96 -7.29
C TYR A 40 -5.06 -13.34 -7.93
N ASP A 41 -5.25 -14.37 -7.13
CA ASP A 41 -5.29 -15.75 -7.58
C ASP A 41 -6.75 -16.20 -7.74
N SER A 42 -7.23 -16.22 -8.98
CA SER A 42 -8.61 -16.60 -9.29
C SER A 42 -8.93 -18.06 -9.04
N ARG A 43 -7.92 -18.94 -9.04
CA ARG A 43 -8.13 -20.38 -8.79
C ARG A 43 -8.42 -20.64 -7.31
N ASN A 44 -7.64 -20.00 -6.46
CA ASN A 44 -7.75 -20.16 -5.00
C ASN A 44 -8.59 -19.06 -4.35
N LYS A 45 -9.13 -18.11 -5.13
CA LYS A 45 -9.91 -16.97 -4.64
C LYS A 45 -9.24 -16.27 -3.46
N SER A 46 -7.97 -15.92 -3.66
CA SER A 46 -7.11 -15.41 -2.59
C SER A 46 -6.04 -14.47 -3.12
N TYR A 47 -5.44 -13.75 -2.19
CA TYR A 47 -4.30 -12.87 -2.42
C TYR A 47 -3.08 -13.43 -1.69
N PRO A 48 -1.93 -13.60 -2.35
CA PRO A 48 -0.70 -13.94 -1.68
C PRO A 48 -0.21 -12.72 -0.88
N TRP A 49 0.16 -12.96 0.36
CA TRP A 49 0.76 -11.95 1.22
C TRP A 49 2.09 -12.44 1.75
N GLN A 50 3.15 -11.70 1.46
CA GLN A 50 4.43 -12.02 2.06
C GLN A 50 4.45 -11.53 3.49
N SER A 51 4.65 -12.46 4.42
CA SER A 51 4.95 -12.08 5.78
C SER A 51 6.34 -11.43 5.85
N SER A 52 6.39 -10.22 6.36
CA SER A 52 7.66 -9.64 6.80
C SER A 52 8.15 -10.21 8.14
N TYR A 53 7.44 -11.21 8.66
CA TYR A 53 7.86 -11.97 9.83
C TYR A 53 8.95 -12.97 9.45
N GLY A 54 10.10 -12.50 9.34
CA GLY A 54 11.32 -13.23 9.18
C GLY A 54 12.43 -12.25 9.39
N ASP A 55 13.50 -12.63 9.80
CA ASP A 55 14.77 -12.11 10.22
C ASP A 55 15.20 -10.68 9.76
N HIS A 56 14.35 -9.97 9.08
CA HIS A 56 14.58 -8.60 8.63
C HIS A 56 13.38 -7.73 9.00
N LEU A 57 13.38 -7.25 10.23
CA LEU A 57 12.73 -5.98 10.50
C LEU A 57 13.29 -5.00 9.44
N PRO A 58 12.44 -4.29 8.71
CA PRO A 58 12.96 -3.30 7.79
C PRO A 58 13.89 -2.38 8.54
N GLU A 59 15.00 -2.01 7.93
CA GLU A 59 15.97 -1.04 8.48
C GLU A 59 15.30 0.26 8.96
N TYR A 60 14.04 0.43 8.67
CA TYR A 60 13.23 1.61 8.95
C TYR A 60 12.00 1.28 9.81
N SER A 61 12.14 0.40 10.79
CA SER A 61 11.04 0.05 11.71
C SER A 61 10.55 1.21 12.58
N SER A 62 11.31 2.30 12.65
CA SER A 62 11.01 3.50 13.42
C SER A 62 10.60 4.70 12.57
N LEU A 63 9.98 4.47 11.40
CA LEU A 63 9.41 5.54 10.60
C LEU A 63 8.17 6.12 11.31
N VAL A 64 8.19 7.42 11.51
CA VAL A 64 7.10 8.16 12.16
C VAL A 64 6.58 9.20 11.20
N PRO A 65 5.35 9.05 10.68
CA PRO A 65 4.71 10.07 9.87
C PRO A 65 4.15 11.19 10.75
N GLU A 66 4.34 12.42 10.33
CA GLU A 66 3.79 13.61 10.98
C GLU A 66 3.09 14.50 9.95
N VAL A 67 1.82 14.78 10.18
CA VAL A 67 1.08 15.71 9.33
C VAL A 67 1.51 17.13 9.66
N ARG A 68 2.05 17.82 8.65
CA ARG A 68 2.53 19.21 8.77
C ARG A 68 1.46 20.22 8.43
N SER A 69 0.67 19.95 7.44
CA SER A 69 -0.40 20.82 7.00
C SER A 69 -1.56 20.06 6.38
N CYS A 70 -2.70 20.71 6.41
CA CYS A 70 -3.94 20.22 5.83
C CYS A 70 -4.55 21.33 4.97
N ARG A 71 -4.88 21.02 3.74
CA ARG A 71 -5.50 21.97 2.80
C ARG A 71 -6.78 21.36 2.22
N GLN A 72 -7.87 22.07 2.36
CA GLN A 72 -9.10 21.74 1.65
C GLN A 72 -9.01 22.24 0.21
N ASN A 73 -9.27 21.35 -0.73
CA ASN A 73 -9.28 21.65 -2.15
C ASN A 73 -10.67 22.14 -2.61
N GLN A 74 -10.72 22.79 -3.77
CA GLN A 74 -11.99 23.31 -4.30
C GLN A 74 -13.02 22.22 -4.63
N ASP A 75 -12.54 21.02 -4.95
CA ASP A 75 -13.40 19.87 -5.25
C ASP A 75 -13.91 19.12 -3.99
N GLY A 76 -13.62 19.65 -2.81
CA GLY A 76 -14.01 19.05 -1.53
C GLY A 76 -13.05 18.00 -0.99
N THR A 77 -12.00 17.63 -1.73
CA THR A 77 -10.94 16.74 -1.25
C THR A 77 -10.00 17.47 -0.28
N ILE A 78 -9.20 16.72 0.43
CA ILE A 78 -8.23 17.22 1.39
C ILE A 78 -6.83 16.75 0.99
N THR A 79 -5.88 17.68 0.94
CA THR A 79 -4.47 17.35 0.77
C THR A 79 -3.73 17.51 2.09
N LEU A 80 -3.10 16.43 2.53
CA LEU A 80 -2.24 16.41 3.71
C LEU A 80 -0.78 16.43 3.27
N SER A 81 0.01 17.35 3.83
CA SER A 81 1.47 17.32 3.72
C SER A 81 2.03 16.56 4.91
N VAL A 82 2.78 15.50 4.64
CA VAL A 82 3.29 14.58 5.65
C VAL A 82 4.80 14.53 5.55
N ASP A 83 5.47 14.78 6.67
CA ASP A 83 6.89 14.49 6.83
C ASP A 83 7.06 13.14 7.52
N VAL A 84 7.99 12.34 7.05
CA VAL A 84 8.32 11.06 7.67
C VAL A 84 9.72 11.17 8.25
N MET A 85 9.82 11.03 9.56
CA MET A 85 11.08 10.98 10.28
C MET A 85 11.52 9.54 10.51
N CYS A 86 12.80 9.35 10.72
CA CYS A 86 13.37 8.08 11.13
C CYS A 86 14.09 8.25 12.47
N ALA A 87 13.47 7.75 13.53
CA ALA A 87 13.99 7.92 14.88
C ALA A 87 15.33 7.18 15.08
N ASP A 88 15.50 6.00 14.53
CA ASP A 88 16.72 5.20 14.65
C ASP A 88 17.92 5.89 14.02
N LEU A 89 17.71 6.56 12.90
CA LEU A 89 18.76 7.30 12.19
C LEU A 89 18.89 8.75 12.66
N ARG A 90 18.04 9.20 13.58
CA ARG A 90 17.94 10.60 14.03
C ARG A 90 17.77 11.59 12.88
N ILE A 91 16.97 11.22 11.90
CA ILE A 91 16.65 12.04 10.74
C ILE A 91 15.24 12.61 10.92
N ASP A 92 15.14 13.94 11.09
CA ASP A 92 13.88 14.62 11.33
C ASP A 92 12.96 14.63 10.11
N ARG A 93 13.53 14.54 8.91
CA ARG A 93 12.79 14.47 7.67
C ARG A 93 13.52 13.55 6.68
N LEU A 94 13.11 12.30 6.65
CA LEU A 94 13.66 11.30 5.74
C LEU A 94 13.09 11.50 4.34
N PHE A 95 11.78 11.64 4.26
CA PHE A 95 11.06 12.03 3.05
C PHE A 95 9.77 12.76 3.41
N SER A 96 9.21 13.46 2.45
CA SER A 96 7.90 14.09 2.58
C SER A 96 7.00 13.65 1.42
N HIS A 97 5.72 13.60 1.68
CA HIS A 97 4.74 13.31 0.66
C HIS A 97 3.45 14.10 0.86
N GLU A 98 2.73 14.30 -0.21
CA GLU A 98 1.38 14.82 -0.19
C GLU A 98 0.40 13.69 -0.44
N VAL A 99 -0.55 13.54 0.46
CA VAL A 99 -1.63 12.56 0.37
C VAL A 99 -2.93 13.31 0.13
N THR A 100 -3.62 12.98 -0.95
CA THR A 100 -4.96 13.51 -1.20
C THR A 100 -5.98 12.45 -0.81
N ILE A 101 -6.92 12.86 0.04
CA ILE A 101 -8.03 12.03 0.49
C ILE A 101 -9.36 12.66 0.12
N GLY A 102 -10.34 11.83 -0.13
CA GLY A 102 -11.72 12.22 -0.31
C GLY A 102 -12.63 11.42 0.62
N PHE A 103 -13.90 11.76 0.62
CA PHE A 103 -14.91 11.04 1.37
C PHE A 103 -15.93 10.47 0.41
N SER A 104 -16.34 9.23 0.67
CA SER A 104 -17.38 8.59 -0.10
C SER A 104 -18.72 9.33 0.06
N GLU A 105 -19.46 9.52 -1.03
CA GLU A 105 -20.81 10.10 -0.99
C GLU A 105 -21.78 9.21 -0.19
N GLU A 106 -21.56 7.90 -0.22
CA GLU A 106 -22.39 6.92 0.48
C GLU A 106 -22.08 6.86 1.98
N ASN A 107 -20.83 7.09 2.36
CA ASN A 107 -20.38 7.08 3.75
C ASN A 107 -19.36 8.19 4.00
N ARG A 108 -19.81 9.31 4.54
CA ARG A 108 -18.96 10.48 4.81
C ARG A 108 -17.95 10.27 5.94
N GLU A 109 -18.06 9.20 6.69
CA GLU A 109 -17.09 8.83 7.72
C GLU A 109 -15.94 7.99 7.14
N GLN A 110 -16.14 7.42 5.96
CA GLN A 110 -15.14 6.63 5.25
C GLN A 110 -14.32 7.52 4.32
N PHE A 111 -13.06 7.71 4.62
CA PHE A 111 -12.14 8.38 3.71
C PHE A 111 -11.58 7.40 2.66
N GLN A 112 -11.20 7.95 1.53
CA GLN A 112 -10.54 7.21 0.45
C GLN A 112 -9.22 7.89 0.08
N TYR A 113 -8.19 7.09 -0.18
CA TYR A 113 -6.94 7.55 -0.74
C TYR A 113 -7.10 7.79 -2.23
N LEU A 114 -6.90 9.02 -2.69
CA LEU A 114 -7.04 9.40 -4.09
C LEU A 114 -5.69 9.58 -4.78
N ALA A 115 -4.71 10.10 -4.08
CA ALA A 115 -3.37 10.32 -4.62
C ALA A 115 -2.31 10.34 -3.51
N ASN A 116 -1.11 9.97 -3.88
CA ASN A 116 0.07 10.09 -3.03
C ASN A 116 1.25 10.50 -3.90
N LYS A 117 1.93 11.58 -3.53
CA LYS A 117 3.06 12.14 -4.27
C LYS A 117 4.22 12.42 -3.33
N ILE A 118 5.38 11.88 -3.63
CA ILE A 118 6.61 12.23 -2.92
C ILE A 118 7.04 13.65 -3.33
N THR A 119 7.26 14.51 -2.34
CA THR A 119 7.64 15.91 -2.53
C THR A 119 9.07 16.23 -2.11
N TYR A 120 9.64 15.37 -1.27
CA TYR A 120 11.02 15.51 -0.78
C TYR A 120 11.61 14.15 -0.46
N LEU A 121 12.88 13.97 -0.82
CA LEU A 121 13.72 12.86 -0.36
C LEU A 121 15.01 13.43 0.22
N SER A 122 15.41 12.95 1.39
CA SER A 122 16.70 13.34 1.95
C SER A 122 17.84 12.80 1.08
N GLU A 123 18.93 13.56 1.02
CA GLU A 123 20.11 13.19 0.24
C GLU A 123 20.66 11.82 0.68
N GLY A 124 20.97 10.96 -0.29
CA GLY A 124 21.45 9.62 -0.04
C GLY A 124 20.38 8.59 0.35
N PHE A 125 19.14 9.01 0.49
CA PHE A 125 18.02 8.10 0.74
C PHE A 125 17.31 7.75 -0.57
N THR A 126 17.23 6.46 -0.85
CA THR A 126 16.36 5.93 -1.89
C THR A 126 15.21 5.20 -1.21
N LEU A 127 13.98 5.50 -1.62
CA LEU A 127 12.86 4.66 -1.21
C LEU A 127 13.18 3.22 -1.62
N PRO A 128 12.99 2.25 -0.72
CA PRO A 128 13.05 0.85 -1.12
C PRO A 128 12.13 0.72 -2.33
N GLU A 129 12.65 0.26 -3.45
CA GLU A 129 11.81 -0.06 -4.59
C GLU A 129 10.66 -0.90 -4.04
N ALA A 130 9.44 -0.40 -4.21
CA ALA A 130 8.28 -1.21 -3.92
C ALA A 130 8.52 -2.52 -4.65
N GLU A 131 8.72 -3.59 -3.88
CA GLU A 131 9.22 -4.82 -4.47
C GLU A 131 8.42 -5.15 -5.72
N PRO A 132 9.10 -5.49 -6.80
CA PRO A 132 8.49 -5.63 -8.13
C PRO A 132 7.25 -6.53 -8.19
N ARG A 133 7.02 -7.33 -7.17
CA ARG A 133 5.81 -8.15 -6.99
C ARG A 133 4.50 -7.35 -6.97
N LEU A 134 4.56 -6.07 -6.61
CA LEU A 134 3.41 -5.18 -6.60
C LEU A 134 3.28 -4.39 -7.91
N LEU A 135 4.25 -4.53 -8.82
CA LEU A 135 4.21 -3.83 -10.09
C LEU A 135 3.37 -4.60 -11.12
N PRO A 136 2.58 -3.89 -11.94
CA PRO A 136 1.76 -4.49 -12.99
C PRO A 136 2.52 -5.44 -13.92
N GLN A 137 3.81 -5.21 -14.13
CA GLN A 137 4.66 -6.02 -14.99
C GLN A 137 4.85 -7.46 -14.50
N LYS A 138 4.90 -7.69 -13.18
CA LYS A 138 4.96 -9.06 -12.65
C LYS A 138 3.61 -9.77 -12.66
N ILE A 139 2.52 -9.02 -12.59
CA ILE A 139 1.17 -9.57 -12.78
C ILE A 139 1.05 -10.11 -14.21
N ALA A 140 1.56 -9.39 -15.20
CA ALA A 140 1.58 -9.84 -16.60
C ALA A 140 2.46 -11.09 -16.79
N GLN A 141 3.61 -11.17 -16.14
CA GLN A 141 4.50 -12.34 -16.21
C GLN A 141 3.91 -13.58 -15.53
N HIS A 142 3.10 -13.40 -14.48
CA HIS A 142 2.42 -14.51 -13.81
C HIS A 142 1.27 -15.07 -14.67
N LYS A 143 0.61 -14.21 -15.46
CA LYS A 143 -0.44 -14.66 -16.40
C LYS A 143 0.11 -15.47 -17.56
N THR A 144 1.33 -15.19 -18.00
CA THR A 144 1.99 -15.92 -19.11
C THR A 144 2.57 -17.27 -18.71
N LYS A 145 2.82 -17.51 -17.41
CA LYS A 145 3.33 -18.80 -16.91
C LYS A 145 2.24 -19.82 -16.60
N THR A 146 0.97 -19.46 -16.71
CA THR A 146 -0.18 -20.34 -16.44
C THR A 146 -0.85 -20.88 -17.72
N HIS A 147 -0.21 -20.72 -18.85
CA HIS A 147 -0.62 -21.37 -20.11
C HIS A 147 0.23 -22.59 -20.43
#